data_985ab1e38da98a7d6f91d375da68f881
#
_entry.id   985ab1e38da98a7d6f91d375da68f881
#
_cell.length_a   1.000
_cell.length_b   1.000
_cell.length_c   1.000
_cell.angle_alpha   90.00
_cell.angle_beta   90.00
_cell.angle_gamma   90.00
#
_symmetry.space_group_name_H-M   'P 1'
#
loop_
_entity.id
_entity.type
_entity.pdbx_description
1 polymer ?
#
loop_
_entity_poly.entity_id
_entity_poly.type
_entity_poly.pdbx_seq_one_letter_code
_entity_poly.pdbx_strand_id
1 'polypeptide(L)'
;MGGSCTLCSMLFIALIGNWYGPYVGLATGLAYGLLQFIIEPIFYTLPQMLIDYPLAFGALGLSGFFAGKKYGLQTGYITGVIGRYIFAVISGVIFFGAYAPEGTPAIIYSLGYNATYMIPEAAITLIIISIPAVSKALNTVKKNALS
;
A
#
# COMPACT_ATOMS: atom_id res chain seq x y z
N MET A 1 14.40 10.17 1.87
CA MET A 1 13.06 9.82 1.30
C MET A 1 12.18 9.23 2.39
N GLY A 2 11.87 9.24 3.41
CA GLY A 2 10.87 8.90 4.44
C GLY A 2 10.16 7.52 4.38
N GLY A 3 10.70 6.56 3.66
CA GLY A 3 10.13 5.21 3.63
C GLY A 3 10.37 4.46 4.94
N SER A 4 9.32 3.89 5.53
CA SER A 4 9.40 3.09 6.75
C SER A 4 8.69 1.76 6.57
N CYS A 5 9.25 0.70 7.16
CA CYS A 5 8.60 -0.60 7.24
C CYS A 5 7.80 -0.66 8.54
N THR A 6 6.49 -0.68 8.41
CA THR A 6 5.57 -0.80 9.54
C THR A 6 4.76 -2.07 9.40
N LEU A 7 4.70 -2.88 10.47
CA LEU A 7 4.05 -4.19 10.41
C LEU A 7 2.58 -4.08 10.06
N CYS A 8 2.18 -4.71 8.96
CA CYS A 8 0.79 -4.80 8.48
C CYS A 8 0.10 -3.44 8.21
N SER A 9 0.83 -2.34 8.04
CA SER A 9 0.19 -1.02 7.84
C SER A 9 -0.66 -0.97 6.56
N MET A 10 -0.18 -1.57 5.49
CA MET A 10 -0.90 -1.65 4.22
C MET A 10 -2.10 -2.62 4.27
N LEU A 11 -2.10 -3.57 5.20
CA LEU A 11 -3.13 -4.60 5.30
C LEU A 11 -4.49 -4.01 5.66
N PHE A 12 -4.55 -3.03 6.54
CA PHE A 12 -5.82 -2.48 7.01
C PHE A 12 -6.65 -1.89 5.87
N ILE A 13 -6.04 -1.14 4.97
CA ILE A 13 -6.74 -0.57 3.79
C ILE A 13 -7.14 -1.70 2.84
N ALA A 14 -6.27 -2.68 2.63
CA ALA A 14 -6.56 -3.84 1.79
C ALA A 14 -7.73 -4.67 2.36
N LEU A 15 -7.83 -4.82 3.68
CA LEU A 15 -8.96 -5.48 4.34
C LEU A 15 -10.27 -4.72 4.09
N ILE A 16 -10.28 -3.41 4.26
CA ILE A 16 -11.47 -2.59 3.99
C ILE A 16 -11.93 -2.76 2.55
N GLY A 17 -11.01 -2.68 1.58
CA GLY A 17 -11.34 -2.91 0.18
C GLY A 17 -11.87 -4.32 -0.08
N ASN A 18 -11.26 -5.33 0.50
CA ASN A 18 -11.67 -6.73 0.36
C ASN A 18 -13.04 -7.01 0.99
N TRP A 19 -13.36 -6.36 2.11
CA TRP A 19 -14.62 -6.59 2.83
C TRP A 19 -15.79 -5.79 2.27
N TYR A 20 -15.58 -4.50 1.95
CA TYR A 20 -16.63 -3.56 1.58
C TYR A 20 -16.62 -3.17 0.10
N GLY A 21 -15.68 -3.70 -0.67
CA GLY A 21 -15.58 -3.47 -2.11
C GLY A 21 -14.58 -2.37 -2.49
N PRO A 22 -14.30 -2.26 -3.81
CA PRO A 22 -13.22 -1.38 -4.30
C PRO A 22 -13.47 0.10 -4.05
N TYR A 23 -14.71 0.56 -4.14
CA TYR A 23 -15.03 1.98 -3.93
C TYR A 23 -14.77 2.43 -2.50
N VAL A 24 -15.20 1.63 -1.52
CA VAL A 24 -14.94 1.91 -0.10
C VAL A 24 -13.45 1.79 0.20
N GLY A 25 -12.78 0.79 -0.37
CA GLY A 25 -11.32 0.62 -0.24
C GLY A 25 -10.54 1.79 -0.81
N LEU A 26 -10.90 2.28 -2.00
CA LEU A 26 -10.26 3.44 -2.62
C LEU A 26 -10.49 4.71 -1.78
N ALA A 27 -11.73 4.96 -1.35
CA ALA A 27 -12.05 6.12 -0.51
C ALA A 27 -11.28 6.09 0.82
N THR A 28 -11.21 4.93 1.46
CA THR A 28 -10.45 4.74 2.71
C THR A 28 -8.96 4.96 2.48
N GLY A 29 -8.41 4.43 1.40
CA GLY A 29 -6.99 4.61 1.05
C GLY A 29 -6.64 6.07 0.77
N LEU A 30 -7.50 6.79 0.03
CA LEU A 30 -7.34 8.23 -0.22
C LEU A 30 -7.37 9.03 1.08
N ALA A 31 -8.36 8.78 1.94
CA ALA A 31 -8.49 9.45 3.23
C ALA A 31 -7.30 9.15 4.15
N TYR A 32 -6.85 7.89 4.19
CA TYR A 32 -5.69 7.48 4.96
C TYR A 32 -4.41 8.15 4.45
N GLY A 33 -4.24 8.25 3.14
CA GLY A 33 -3.10 8.95 2.54
C GLY A 33 -3.05 10.43 2.93
N LEU A 34 -4.18 11.11 2.94
CA LEU A 34 -4.27 12.49 3.42
C LEU A 34 -3.94 12.59 4.92
N LEU A 35 -4.43 11.64 5.73
CA LEU A 35 -4.11 11.57 7.16
C LEU A 35 -2.60 11.37 7.38
N GLN A 36 -1.97 10.49 6.62
CA GLN A 36 -0.52 10.29 6.68
C GLN A 36 0.26 11.56 6.33
N PHE A 37 -0.20 12.30 5.35
CA PHE A 37 0.40 13.60 5.03
C PHE A 37 0.28 14.60 6.20
N ILE A 38 -0.82 14.60 6.93
CA ILE A 38 -1.01 15.48 8.10
C ILE A 38 -0.07 15.07 9.25
N ILE A 39 0.13 13.75 9.44
CA ILE A 39 0.95 13.22 10.55
C ILE A 39 2.45 13.38 10.27
N GLU A 40 2.88 13.01 9.07
CA GLU A 40 4.28 13.04 8.65
C GLU A 40 4.41 13.74 7.29
N PRO A 41 4.32 15.08 7.24
CA PRO A 41 4.33 15.81 5.99
C PRO A 41 5.73 15.82 5.36
N ILE A 42 5.87 15.16 4.20
CA ILE A 42 6.99 15.36 3.29
C ILE A 42 6.44 16.09 2.08
N PHE A 43 6.65 17.38 2.02
CA PHE A 43 6.08 18.23 0.98
C PHE A 43 7.18 19.02 0.27
N TYR A 44 7.37 18.71 -1.01
CA TYR A 44 8.23 19.48 -1.91
C TYR A 44 7.40 20.19 -2.97
N THR A 45 6.42 19.48 -3.54
CA THR A 45 5.49 20.02 -4.54
C THR A 45 4.11 19.40 -4.36
N LEU A 46 3.07 20.10 -4.82
CA LEU A 46 1.71 19.56 -4.79
C LEU A 46 1.54 18.24 -5.56
N PRO A 47 2.08 18.09 -6.80
CA PRO A 47 2.03 16.80 -7.50
C PRO A 47 2.71 15.66 -6.72
N GLN A 48 3.86 15.90 -6.10
CA GLN A 48 4.54 14.91 -5.27
C GLN A 48 3.66 14.46 -4.12
N MET A 49 3.08 15.40 -3.37
CA MET A 49 2.18 15.09 -2.26
C MET A 49 1.00 14.23 -2.69
N LEU A 50 0.36 14.55 -3.82
CA LEU A 50 -0.78 13.80 -4.35
C LEU A 50 -0.40 12.36 -4.76
N ILE A 51 0.78 12.16 -5.33
CA ILE A 51 1.27 10.85 -5.75
C ILE A 51 1.67 10.00 -4.53
N ASP A 52 2.42 10.57 -3.60
CA ASP A 52 3.00 9.83 -2.46
C ASP A 52 1.98 9.46 -1.38
N TYR A 53 0.94 10.26 -1.21
CA TYR A 53 -0.01 10.07 -0.13
C TYR A 53 -1.36 9.56 -0.67
N PRO A 54 -2.29 10.38 -1.18
CA PRO A 54 -3.61 9.85 -1.51
C PRO A 54 -3.59 8.81 -2.62
N LEU A 55 -2.82 9.00 -3.70
CA LEU A 55 -2.82 8.05 -4.82
C LEU A 55 -2.12 6.73 -4.44
N ALA A 56 -0.95 6.80 -3.79
CA ALA A 56 -0.22 5.61 -3.37
C ALA A 56 -1.01 4.77 -2.36
N PHE A 57 -1.62 5.40 -1.35
CA PHE A 57 -2.45 4.69 -0.38
C PHE A 57 -3.81 4.28 -0.96
N GLY A 58 -4.39 5.08 -1.84
CA GLY A 58 -5.61 4.75 -2.56
C GLY A 58 -5.48 3.47 -3.38
N ALA A 59 -4.33 3.23 -3.99
CA ALA A 59 -4.05 2.01 -4.74
C ALA A 59 -4.24 0.71 -3.92
N LEU A 60 -4.07 0.76 -2.59
CA LEU A 60 -4.33 -0.38 -1.72
C LEU A 60 -5.82 -0.80 -1.73
N GLY A 61 -6.71 0.12 -2.04
CA GLY A 61 -8.13 -0.15 -2.21
C GLY A 61 -8.47 -1.03 -3.42
N LEU A 62 -7.53 -1.20 -4.37
CA LEU A 62 -7.69 -2.13 -5.50
C LEU A 62 -7.88 -3.58 -5.04
N SER A 63 -7.53 -3.90 -3.80
CA SER A 63 -7.82 -5.19 -3.17
C SER A 63 -9.31 -5.58 -3.24
N GLY A 64 -10.19 -4.59 -3.27
CA GLY A 64 -11.63 -4.79 -3.34
C GLY A 64 -12.12 -5.48 -4.62
N PHE A 65 -11.38 -5.40 -5.73
CA PHE A 65 -11.71 -6.10 -6.96
C PHE A 65 -11.56 -7.63 -6.84
N PHE A 66 -10.90 -8.10 -5.80
CA PHE A 66 -10.71 -9.52 -5.51
C PHE A 66 -11.60 -10.02 -4.38
N ALA A 67 -12.53 -9.21 -3.91
CA ALA A 67 -13.49 -9.58 -2.87
C ALA A 67 -14.29 -10.82 -3.31
N GLY A 68 -14.46 -11.78 -2.40
CA GLY A 68 -15.23 -13.00 -2.66
C GLY A 68 -14.54 -14.06 -3.52
N LYS A 69 -13.33 -13.81 -4.03
CA LYS A 69 -12.54 -14.79 -4.78
C LYS A 69 -11.76 -15.71 -3.85
N LYS A 70 -11.44 -16.93 -4.35
CA LYS A 70 -10.50 -17.82 -3.65
C LYS A 70 -9.15 -17.12 -3.52
N TYR A 71 -8.61 -17.10 -2.31
CA TYR A 71 -7.40 -16.31 -1.98
C TYR A 71 -7.52 -14.80 -2.32
N GLY A 72 -8.75 -14.28 -2.30
CA GLY A 72 -9.02 -12.89 -2.69
C GLY A 72 -8.29 -11.86 -1.83
N LEU A 73 -8.09 -12.15 -0.53
CA LEU A 73 -7.34 -11.26 0.35
C LEU A 73 -5.86 -11.19 -0.04
N GLN A 74 -5.22 -12.34 -0.26
CA GLN A 74 -3.80 -12.40 -0.65
C GLN A 74 -3.58 -11.75 -2.03
N THR A 75 -4.39 -12.12 -3.01
CA THR A 75 -4.30 -11.57 -4.37
C THR A 75 -4.60 -10.07 -4.40
N GLY A 76 -5.64 -9.66 -3.68
CA GLY A 76 -6.00 -8.25 -3.54
C GLY A 76 -4.94 -7.43 -2.84
N TYR A 77 -4.35 -7.96 -1.78
CA TYR A 77 -3.25 -7.32 -1.07
C TYR A 77 -2.03 -7.12 -1.98
N ILE A 78 -1.61 -8.17 -2.70
CA ILE A 78 -0.49 -8.09 -3.66
C ILE A 78 -0.78 -7.02 -4.71
N THR A 79 -1.97 -7.00 -5.29
CA THR A 79 -2.36 -6.01 -6.31
C THR A 79 -2.31 -4.59 -5.76
N GLY A 80 -2.82 -4.38 -4.56
CA GLY A 80 -2.77 -3.08 -3.88
C GLY A 80 -1.35 -2.62 -3.60
N VAL A 81 -0.49 -3.51 -3.13
CA VAL A 81 0.94 -3.23 -2.87
C VAL A 81 1.69 -2.90 -4.14
N ILE A 82 1.45 -3.63 -5.23
CA ILE A 82 2.04 -3.34 -6.54
C ILE A 82 1.62 -1.94 -7.01
N GLY A 83 0.34 -1.58 -6.90
CA GLY A 83 -0.15 -0.24 -7.24
C GLY A 83 0.53 0.85 -6.42
N ARG A 84 0.64 0.67 -5.10
CA ARG A 84 1.36 1.59 -4.22
C ARG A 84 2.83 1.71 -4.59
N TYR A 85 3.48 0.59 -4.88
CA TYR A 85 4.88 0.55 -5.29
C TYR A 85 5.13 1.33 -6.58
N ILE A 86 4.25 1.19 -7.57
CA ILE A 86 4.34 1.93 -8.83
C ILE A 86 4.29 3.44 -8.58
N PHE A 87 3.33 3.93 -7.79
CA PHE A 87 3.25 5.35 -7.45
C PHE A 87 4.47 5.84 -6.68
N ALA A 88 4.97 5.06 -5.72
CA ALA A 88 6.15 5.39 -4.96
C ALA A 88 7.42 5.45 -5.85
N VAL A 89 7.56 4.54 -6.81
CA VAL A 89 8.67 4.56 -7.77
C VAL A 89 8.58 5.77 -8.69
N ILE A 90 7.40 6.08 -9.23
CA ILE A 90 7.18 7.25 -10.09
C ILE A 90 7.55 8.54 -9.33
N SER A 91 7.08 8.69 -8.11
CA SER A 91 7.43 9.82 -7.27
C SER A 91 8.94 9.89 -7.01
N GLY A 92 9.55 8.77 -6.67
CA GLY A 92 11.00 8.69 -6.44
C GLY A 92 11.82 9.10 -7.65
N VAL A 93 11.41 8.71 -8.84
CA VAL A 93 12.10 9.12 -10.09
C VAL A 93 11.96 10.62 -10.36
N ILE A 94 10.76 11.15 -10.22
CA ILE A 94 10.45 12.54 -10.61
C ILE A 94 10.97 13.53 -9.59
N PHE A 95 10.77 13.28 -8.30
CA PHE A 95 10.99 14.26 -7.24
C PHE A 95 12.24 13.99 -6.39
N PHE A 96 12.69 12.75 -6.33
CA PHE A 96 13.81 12.33 -5.49
C PHE A 96 15.01 11.80 -6.28
N GLY A 97 14.99 11.90 -7.60
CA GLY A 97 16.09 11.45 -8.46
C GLY A 97 17.44 12.10 -8.17
N ALA A 98 17.42 13.34 -7.63
CA ALA A 98 18.63 14.06 -7.22
C ALA A 98 19.35 13.39 -6.02
N TYR A 99 18.69 12.52 -5.27
CA TYR A 99 19.29 11.76 -4.16
C TYR A 99 19.95 10.47 -4.62
N ALA A 100 19.84 10.11 -5.91
CA ALA A 100 20.51 8.93 -6.43
C ALA A 100 22.05 9.13 -6.38
N PRO A 101 22.79 8.10 -5.97
CA PRO A 101 24.25 8.14 -6.01
C PRO A 101 24.80 8.43 -7.41
N GLU A 102 25.94 9.09 -7.49
CA GLU A 102 26.60 9.36 -8.79
C GLU A 102 26.75 8.07 -9.60
N GLY A 103 26.39 8.14 -10.88
CA GLY A 103 26.43 6.99 -11.79
C GLY A 103 25.26 6.03 -11.70
N THR A 104 24.31 6.25 -10.78
CA THR A 104 23.11 5.40 -10.64
C THR A 104 21.89 6.10 -11.26
N PRO A 105 21.22 5.51 -12.27
CA PRO A 105 19.98 6.05 -12.81
C PRO A 105 18.89 6.21 -11.73
N ALA A 106 18.17 7.32 -11.75
CA ALA A 106 17.12 7.63 -10.76
C ALA A 106 16.07 6.51 -10.65
N ILE A 107 15.75 5.86 -11.76
CA ILE A 107 14.79 4.73 -11.75
C ILE A 107 15.31 3.53 -10.97
N ILE A 108 16.58 3.17 -11.15
CA ILE A 108 17.20 2.03 -10.42
C ILE A 108 17.26 2.34 -8.94
N TYR A 109 17.66 3.55 -8.60
CA TYR A 109 17.67 4.02 -7.23
C TYR A 109 16.29 3.98 -6.58
N SER A 110 15.27 4.51 -7.26
CA SER A 110 13.89 4.54 -6.76
C SER A 110 13.29 3.14 -6.60
N LEU A 111 13.52 2.25 -7.58
CA LEU A 111 13.11 0.84 -7.47
C LEU A 111 13.73 0.17 -6.24
N GLY A 112 15.04 0.26 -6.09
CA GLY A 112 15.75 -0.33 -4.97
C GLY A 112 15.30 0.23 -3.62
N TYR A 113 15.25 1.56 -3.51
CA TYR A 113 14.85 2.23 -2.28
C TYR A 113 13.45 1.83 -1.82
N ASN A 114 12.45 1.91 -2.70
CA ASN A 114 11.07 1.56 -2.34
C ASN A 114 10.92 0.05 -2.05
N ALA A 115 11.70 -0.80 -2.72
CA ALA A 115 11.71 -2.23 -2.43
C ALA A 115 12.21 -2.54 -1.01
N THR A 116 13.16 -1.80 -0.47
CA THR A 116 13.77 -2.08 0.84
C THR A 116 12.80 -2.06 2.00
N TYR A 117 11.72 -1.28 1.94
CA TYR A 117 10.72 -1.23 2.99
C TYR A 117 9.38 -1.88 2.60
N MET A 118 8.99 -1.83 1.32
CA MET A 118 7.70 -2.38 0.90
C MET A 118 7.73 -3.90 0.72
N ILE A 119 8.82 -4.47 0.20
CA ILE A 119 8.92 -5.93 0.01
C ILE A 119 8.95 -6.68 1.35
N PRO A 120 9.78 -6.31 2.34
CA PRO A 120 9.76 -6.98 3.64
C PRO A 120 8.39 -6.91 4.33
N GLU A 121 7.73 -5.74 4.32
CA GLU A 121 6.41 -5.59 4.90
C GLU A 121 5.38 -6.46 4.18
N ALA A 122 5.38 -6.45 2.85
CA ALA A 122 4.47 -7.27 2.05
C ALA A 122 4.69 -8.77 2.27
N ALA A 123 5.95 -9.21 2.30
CA ALA A 123 6.29 -10.61 2.53
C ALA A 123 5.83 -11.10 3.90
N ILE A 124 6.12 -10.35 4.95
CA ILE A 124 5.70 -10.67 6.33
C ILE A 124 4.17 -10.69 6.43
N THR A 125 3.50 -9.69 5.88
CA THR A 125 2.04 -9.61 5.90
C THR A 125 1.40 -10.78 5.15
N LEU A 126 1.90 -11.14 3.96
CA LEU A 126 1.42 -12.30 3.20
C LEU A 126 1.59 -13.61 3.97
N ILE A 127 2.71 -13.80 4.65
CA ILE A 127 2.92 -14.97 5.52
C ILE A 127 1.88 -14.99 6.62
N ILE A 128 1.66 -13.88 7.32
CA ILE A 128 0.72 -13.77 8.45
C ILE A 128 -0.71 -14.08 7.99
N ILE A 129 -1.20 -13.45 6.93
CA ILE A 129 -2.58 -13.66 6.46
C ILE A 129 -2.80 -15.03 5.81
N SER A 130 -1.74 -15.73 5.45
CA SER A 130 -1.78 -17.09 4.91
C SER A 130 -1.78 -18.15 6.01
N ILE A 131 -1.52 -17.80 7.26
CA ILE A 131 -1.63 -18.72 8.40
C ILE A 131 -3.11 -19.09 8.57
N PRO A 132 -3.48 -20.40 8.59
CA PRO A 132 -4.89 -20.82 8.64
C PRO A 132 -5.68 -20.24 9.82
N ALA A 133 -5.06 -20.13 10.98
CA ALA A 133 -5.69 -19.55 12.19
C ALA A 133 -6.02 -18.06 11.99
N VAL A 134 -5.10 -17.28 11.39
CA VAL A 134 -5.27 -15.86 11.10
C VAL A 134 -6.34 -15.67 10.00
N SER A 135 -6.26 -16.43 8.94
CA SER A 135 -7.25 -16.40 7.85
C SER A 135 -8.67 -16.69 8.36
N LYS A 136 -8.82 -17.69 9.22
CA LYS A 136 -10.09 -18.01 9.86
C LYS A 136 -10.59 -16.89 10.76
N ALA A 137 -9.72 -16.31 11.56
CA ALA A 137 -10.06 -15.18 12.43
C ALA A 137 -10.53 -13.96 11.61
N LEU A 138 -9.81 -13.60 10.55
CA LEU A 138 -10.19 -12.51 9.66
C LEU A 138 -11.53 -12.75 8.98
N ASN A 139 -11.82 -13.97 8.55
CA ASN A 139 -13.13 -14.34 7.99
C ASN A 139 -14.26 -14.22 9.01
N THR A 140 -14.00 -14.55 10.28
CA THR A 140 -14.97 -14.38 11.36
C THR A 140 -15.25 -12.91 11.60
N VAL A 141 -14.21 -12.09 11.69
CA VAL A 141 -14.36 -10.62 11.85
C VAL A 141 -15.12 -10.03 10.65
N LYS A 142 -14.79 -10.46 9.42
CA LYS A 142 -15.51 -10.03 8.21
C LYS A 142 -17.01 -10.32 8.31
N LYS A 143 -17.39 -11.53 8.69
CA LYS A 143 -18.80 -11.90 8.84
C LYS A 143 -19.51 -11.02 9.88
N ASN A 144 -18.87 -10.76 11.01
CA ASN A 144 -19.44 -9.91 12.05
C ASN A 144 -19.55 -8.44 11.62
N ALA A 145 -18.60 -7.96 10.83
CA ALA A 145 -18.60 -6.60 10.33
C ALA A 145 -19.64 -6.34 9.23
N LEU A 146 -20.04 -7.39 8.50
CA LEU A 146 -20.99 -7.31 7.40
C LEU A 146 -22.41 -7.77 7.79
N SER A 147 -22.60 -8.26 9.02
CA SER A 147 -23.91 -8.59 9.58
C SER A 147 -24.58 -7.35 10.17
#